data_fb570df3fe2f125aa0c4d43bbe12efd0
#
_entry.id   fb570df3fe2f125aa0c4d43bbe12efd0
#
_cell.length_a   1.000
_cell.length_b   1.000
_cell.length_c   1.000
_cell.angle_alpha   90.00
_cell.angle_beta   90.00
_cell.angle_gamma   90.00
#
_symmetry.space_group_name_H-M   'P 1'
#
loop_
_entity.id
_entity.type
_entity.pdbx_description
1 polymer ?
#
loop_
_entity_poly.entity_id
_entity_poly.type
_entity_poly.pdbx_seq_one_letter_code
_entity_poly.pdbx_strand_id
1 'polypeptide(L)'
;MALRSAAVAALLGVAHTSLAQLTSTCGSRFPWEDNQLTDAVVASSNATLFGFGADADPSAKILPQPRCKLLPGDPQWPSQTVWNLFNLTLGGALIKNTPLAAPCYNNWPGVANPAACETVRTRWNDPYFHVDDPSSAMFPLYQGRTCMPTEDPSASNCTLGGYASYSVAVTKVSHIQLALNFARNANLRLVVRNTGHDFADKSIGAGALSVWTHKLKDIQFLSNYNCRGYNGPAFKIGSGVETEELYQAAEARNLTVVGGECRTVGIAGGYIAGGGHSPMSSLVGMGADQVLSLDVVLPSGRFVTVNRDAYPDLFWALRGGGGSTFGVVTSVTLAAYPKIPVTTMTFAFLTSPNVTADTFWAGVRTYMSYFDTFTAAGAYGYFLVVGIGPGQYLFNFMPMWGGNMTRPQFETLVNPFLTDLANLGIDVTPNITEYPSLYSAHSGTFPPEQVGAADSHAASRLFPKENFQPAKINETLAAVRYAIEDGAILIGYNIRSAPNPKVNQTNSVNPAWRKTTGFFILATAWAPDSPDSVIQSQSEKLTTDWMERWREVSPGAGSYMSEGDINEPNFQQSFYGEYYPRLLAIKKKYDPRGLFYAPTAVGSEEWTVQGQVPWIPTQNGRLCRV
;
A
#
# COMPACT_ATOMS: atom_id res chain seq x y z
N MET A 1 43.39 -15.42 18.08
CA MET A 1 42.01 -14.84 18.07
C MET A 1 41.96 -13.34 17.77
N ALA A 2 43.08 -12.63 17.83
CA ALA A 2 43.13 -11.17 17.62
C ALA A 2 43.28 -10.70 16.14
N LEU A 3 43.64 -11.57 15.21
CA LEU A 3 43.89 -11.19 13.79
C LEU A 3 42.66 -11.26 12.87
N ARG A 4 41.51 -11.80 13.34
CA ARG A 4 40.27 -11.85 12.53
C ARG A 4 39.33 -10.67 12.75
N SER A 5 39.51 -9.90 13.81
CA SER A 5 38.67 -8.70 14.09
C SER A 5 39.05 -7.47 13.26
N ALA A 6 40.26 -7.39 12.75
CA ALA A 6 40.72 -6.26 11.96
C ALA A 6 40.16 -6.24 10.51
N ALA A 7 39.82 -7.42 9.96
CA ALA A 7 39.33 -7.51 8.58
C ALA A 7 37.86 -7.06 8.44
N VAL A 8 37.06 -7.09 9.51
CA VAL A 8 35.63 -6.69 9.50
C VAL A 8 35.48 -5.16 9.61
N ALA A 9 36.41 -4.48 10.29
CA ALA A 9 36.39 -3.01 10.39
C ALA A 9 36.75 -2.31 9.04
N ALA A 10 37.46 -3.00 8.15
CA ALA A 10 37.83 -2.48 6.83
C ALA A 10 36.65 -2.47 5.82
N LEU A 11 35.51 -3.10 6.13
CA LEU A 11 34.31 -3.10 5.29
C LEU A 11 33.59 -1.74 5.20
N LEU A 12 33.98 -0.75 5.99
CA LEU A 12 33.42 0.60 5.99
C LEU A 12 34.28 1.62 5.21
N GLY A 13 35.37 1.16 4.59
CA GLY A 13 36.21 2.00 3.74
C GLY A 13 35.51 2.35 2.42
N VAL A 14 35.13 3.61 2.27
CA VAL A 14 34.57 4.22 1.06
C VAL A 14 35.56 4.06 -0.10
N ALA A 15 35.34 3.12 -1.01
CA ALA A 15 36.00 3.14 -2.30
C ALA A 15 35.34 4.20 -3.18
N HIS A 16 35.84 5.40 -3.18
CA HIS A 16 35.55 6.40 -4.20
C HIS A 16 36.21 5.97 -5.51
N THR A 17 35.55 5.13 -6.28
CA THR A 17 35.92 4.95 -7.68
C THR A 17 35.25 6.07 -8.47
N SER A 18 36.07 7.00 -8.94
CA SER A 18 35.70 8.00 -9.95
C SER A 18 35.36 7.28 -11.25
N LEU A 19 34.11 6.87 -11.40
CA LEU A 19 33.54 6.58 -12.71
C LEU A 19 33.25 7.93 -13.37
N ALA A 20 33.80 8.12 -14.57
CA ALA A 20 33.62 9.29 -15.40
C ALA A 20 32.15 9.74 -15.36
N GLN A 21 31.91 10.98 -14.95
CA GLN A 21 30.65 11.68 -15.08
C GLN A 21 30.23 11.69 -16.56
N LEU A 22 29.42 10.70 -16.94
CA LEU A 22 28.47 10.93 -18.01
C LEU A 22 27.49 11.94 -17.44
N THR A 23 27.59 13.19 -17.86
CA THR A 23 26.64 14.28 -17.61
C THR A 23 25.31 13.94 -18.26
N SER A 24 24.57 12.96 -17.71
CA SER A 24 23.16 12.81 -18.01
C SER A 24 22.41 13.58 -16.92
N THR A 25 21.66 14.57 -17.33
CA THR A 25 20.72 15.34 -16.50
C THR A 25 19.59 14.48 -15.91
N CYS A 26 19.63 13.17 -16.12
CA CYS A 26 18.70 12.14 -15.69
C CYS A 26 19.29 11.34 -14.52
N GLY A 27 19.02 11.74 -13.30
CA GLY A 27 19.26 10.93 -12.11
C GLY A 27 20.47 11.35 -11.28
N SER A 28 20.26 12.29 -10.36
CA SER A 28 21.10 12.39 -9.18
C SER A 28 20.77 11.23 -8.24
N ARG A 29 21.78 10.61 -7.63
CA ARG A 29 21.61 9.66 -6.54
C ARG A 29 21.65 10.38 -5.21
N PHE A 30 20.92 9.85 -4.23
CA PHE A 30 21.16 10.23 -2.85
C PHE A 30 22.50 9.65 -2.37
N PRO A 31 23.24 10.30 -1.44
CA PRO A 31 24.55 9.82 -0.99
C PRO A 31 24.51 8.37 -0.43
N TRP A 32 23.41 7.98 0.20
CA TRP A 32 23.23 6.62 0.72
C TRP A 32 22.98 5.57 -0.37
N GLU A 33 22.59 5.98 -1.58
CA GLU A 33 22.47 5.08 -2.75
C GLU A 33 23.83 4.69 -3.33
N ASP A 34 24.85 5.51 -3.11
CA ASP A 34 26.22 5.21 -3.54
C ASP A 34 26.92 4.22 -2.59
N ASN A 35 26.39 4.01 -1.38
CA ASN A 35 26.89 3.01 -0.45
C ASN A 35 26.35 1.62 -0.81
N GLN A 36 27.07 0.94 -1.71
CA GLN A 36 26.69 -0.35 -2.27
C GLN A 36 27.72 -1.43 -1.94
N LEU A 37 27.25 -2.69 -1.90
CA LEU A 37 28.13 -3.86 -1.94
C LEU A 37 28.73 -4.01 -3.34
N THR A 38 29.99 -4.44 -3.38
CA THR A 38 30.67 -4.86 -4.62
C THR A 38 31.02 -6.34 -4.56
N ASP A 39 31.28 -6.97 -5.71
CA ASP A 39 31.69 -8.36 -5.77
C ASP A 39 32.99 -8.60 -4.98
N ALA A 40 33.92 -7.63 -5.01
CA ALA A 40 35.18 -7.70 -4.25
C ALA A 40 34.95 -7.72 -2.73
N VAL A 41 34.04 -6.86 -2.23
CA VAL A 41 33.65 -6.84 -0.81
C VAL A 41 32.98 -8.13 -0.40
N VAL A 42 32.06 -8.66 -1.22
CA VAL A 42 31.37 -9.93 -0.95
C VAL A 42 32.35 -11.09 -0.97
N ALA A 43 33.29 -11.15 -1.91
CA ALA A 43 34.30 -12.22 -2.00
C ALA A 43 35.25 -12.24 -0.80
N SER A 44 35.57 -11.08 -0.23
CA SER A 44 36.43 -10.95 0.95
C SER A 44 35.72 -11.20 2.28
N SER A 45 34.37 -11.26 2.28
CA SER A 45 33.53 -11.52 3.44
C SER A 45 33.05 -12.98 3.46
N ASN A 46 31.82 -13.25 3.87
CA ASN A 46 31.22 -14.57 3.79
C ASN A 46 30.33 -14.69 2.54
N ALA A 47 30.93 -15.06 1.40
CA ALA A 47 30.22 -15.18 0.11
C ALA A 47 29.07 -16.20 0.16
N THR A 48 29.14 -17.22 1.02
CA THR A 48 28.06 -18.21 1.20
C THR A 48 26.78 -17.55 1.74
N LEU A 49 26.91 -16.59 2.66
CA LEU A 49 25.77 -15.91 3.27
C LEU A 49 25.37 -14.62 2.54
N PHE A 50 26.36 -13.86 2.03
CA PHE A 50 26.13 -12.50 1.52
C PHE A 50 26.35 -12.36 0.01
N GLY A 51 26.66 -13.46 -0.68
CA GLY A 51 26.88 -13.49 -2.14
C GLY A 51 25.66 -13.03 -2.91
N PHE A 52 25.91 -12.30 -4.01
CA PHE A 52 24.86 -11.93 -4.95
C PHE A 52 24.23 -13.16 -5.60
N GLY A 53 22.95 -13.06 -5.96
CA GLY A 53 22.30 -14.01 -6.83
C GLY A 53 22.78 -13.87 -8.28
N ALA A 54 22.51 -14.89 -9.10
CA ALA A 54 22.69 -14.79 -10.53
C ALA A 54 21.83 -13.64 -11.08
N ASP A 55 22.38 -12.90 -12.03
CA ASP A 55 21.60 -11.96 -12.81
C ASP A 55 20.50 -12.71 -13.58
N ALA A 56 19.48 -11.98 -14.02
CA ALA A 56 18.33 -12.53 -14.72
C ALA A 56 18.77 -13.33 -15.98
N ASP A 57 19.03 -14.62 -15.81
CA ASP A 57 19.31 -15.55 -16.89
C ASP A 57 18.10 -16.48 -17.07
N PRO A 58 17.32 -16.30 -18.15
CA PRO A 58 16.19 -17.18 -18.43
C PRO A 58 16.59 -18.65 -18.65
N SER A 59 17.88 -18.91 -18.91
CA SER A 59 18.41 -20.26 -19.13
C SER A 59 19.02 -20.92 -17.89
N ALA A 60 19.17 -20.17 -16.79
CA ALA A 60 19.73 -20.71 -15.56
C ALA A 60 18.87 -21.86 -15.03
N LYS A 61 19.46 -23.05 -14.91
CA LYS A 61 18.79 -24.19 -14.28
C LYS A 61 18.42 -23.81 -12.85
N ILE A 62 17.12 -23.82 -12.55
CA ILE A 62 16.61 -23.64 -11.19
C ILE A 62 17.16 -24.78 -10.34
N LEU A 63 18.06 -24.47 -9.42
CA LEU A 63 18.53 -25.44 -8.44
C LEU A 63 17.33 -25.86 -7.56
N PRO A 64 17.27 -27.14 -7.14
CA PRO A 64 16.23 -27.58 -6.20
C PRO A 64 16.18 -26.65 -4.99
N GLN A 65 15.02 -26.04 -4.74
CA GLN A 65 14.82 -25.17 -3.58
C GLN A 65 14.12 -25.97 -2.47
N PRO A 66 14.43 -25.71 -1.19
CA PRO A 66 13.62 -26.24 -0.10
C PRO A 66 12.14 -25.92 -0.29
N ARG A 67 11.28 -26.88 -0.02
CA ARG A 67 9.82 -26.72 -0.20
C ARG A 67 9.27 -25.58 0.67
N CYS A 68 9.81 -25.39 1.87
CA CYS A 68 9.33 -24.41 2.82
C CYS A 68 10.44 -23.45 3.25
N LYS A 69 10.06 -22.23 3.63
CA LYS A 69 10.94 -21.28 4.31
C LYS A 69 11.17 -21.70 5.76
N LEU A 70 12.33 -21.35 6.28
CA LEU A 70 12.70 -21.67 7.67
C LEU A 70 11.92 -20.81 8.67
N LEU A 71 11.62 -21.43 9.81
CA LEU A 71 11.09 -20.75 11.00
C LEU A 71 12.09 -20.83 12.16
N PRO A 72 12.02 -19.92 13.15
CA PRO A 72 12.76 -20.06 14.39
C PRO A 72 12.51 -21.44 15.04
N GLY A 73 13.58 -22.13 15.42
CA GLY A 73 13.53 -23.49 15.95
C GLY A 73 13.83 -24.60 14.95
N ASP A 74 13.83 -24.31 13.64
CA ASP A 74 14.27 -25.29 12.64
C ASP A 74 15.79 -25.57 12.79
N PRO A 75 16.26 -26.80 12.52
CA PRO A 75 17.70 -27.14 12.63
C PRO A 75 18.60 -26.27 11.73
N GLN A 76 18.10 -25.82 10.59
CA GLN A 76 18.84 -24.96 9.64
C GLN A 76 18.61 -23.46 9.89
N TRP A 77 17.77 -23.07 10.85
CA TRP A 77 17.61 -21.66 11.22
C TRP A 77 18.97 -21.07 11.61
N PRO A 78 19.33 -19.87 11.12
CA PRO A 78 20.63 -19.27 11.43
C PRO A 78 20.84 -19.18 12.94
N SER A 79 22.00 -19.68 13.41
CA SER A 79 22.37 -19.61 14.83
C SER A 79 22.52 -18.15 15.30
N GLN A 80 22.47 -17.90 16.60
CA GLN A 80 22.68 -16.56 17.16
C GLN A 80 24.04 -15.97 16.73
N THR A 81 25.07 -16.80 16.55
CA THR A 81 26.38 -16.37 16.03
C THR A 81 26.26 -15.82 14.60
N VAL A 82 25.47 -16.46 13.75
CA VAL A 82 25.22 -16.00 12.37
C VAL A 82 24.42 -14.69 12.38
N TRP A 83 23.39 -14.58 13.22
CA TRP A 83 22.65 -13.32 13.38
C TRP A 83 23.52 -12.18 13.91
N ASN A 84 24.42 -12.46 14.86
CA ASN A 84 25.38 -11.47 15.37
C ASN A 84 26.37 -11.03 14.28
N LEU A 85 26.86 -11.95 13.46
CA LEU A 85 27.69 -11.63 12.30
C LEU A 85 26.93 -10.76 11.29
N PHE A 86 25.69 -11.11 11.00
CA PHE A 86 24.84 -10.33 10.10
C PHE A 86 24.63 -8.90 10.64
N ASN A 87 24.29 -8.76 11.92
CA ASN A 87 24.16 -7.45 12.56
C ASN A 87 25.45 -6.63 12.50
N LEU A 88 26.60 -7.25 12.77
CA LEU A 88 27.90 -6.58 12.66
C LEU A 88 28.16 -6.10 11.21
N THR A 89 27.83 -6.93 10.21
CA THR A 89 27.99 -6.57 8.80
C THR A 89 27.07 -5.43 8.37
N LEU A 90 25.87 -5.35 8.99
CA LEU A 90 24.92 -4.24 8.82
C LEU A 90 25.32 -2.97 9.60
N GLY A 91 26.42 -3.01 10.37
CA GLY A 91 26.81 -1.88 11.24
C GLY A 91 25.82 -1.62 12.39
N GLY A 92 25.11 -2.65 12.86
CA GLY A 92 24.17 -2.54 13.99
C GLY A 92 22.72 -2.25 13.57
N ALA A 93 22.39 -2.30 12.28
CA ALA A 93 21.05 -1.95 11.78
C ALA A 93 20.01 -3.08 11.87
N LEU A 94 20.37 -4.24 12.46
CA LEU A 94 19.45 -5.35 12.67
C LEU A 94 18.69 -5.18 13.98
N ILE A 95 17.37 -5.27 13.91
CA ILE A 95 16.46 -5.23 15.06
C ILE A 95 15.86 -6.62 15.23
N LYS A 96 15.96 -7.20 16.43
CA LYS A 96 15.16 -8.36 16.84
C LYS A 96 13.81 -7.83 17.25
N ASN A 97 12.77 -8.21 16.53
CA ASN A 97 11.44 -7.63 16.72
C ASN A 97 10.79 -8.10 18.03
N THR A 98 10.06 -7.17 18.61
CA THR A 98 9.17 -7.36 19.75
C THR A 98 7.82 -6.77 19.34
N PRO A 99 6.69 -7.48 19.54
CA PRO A 99 5.39 -6.92 19.19
C PRO A 99 5.12 -5.59 19.90
N LEU A 100 4.51 -4.64 19.19
CA LEU A 100 4.28 -3.28 19.69
C LEU A 100 3.51 -3.26 21.02
N ALA A 101 2.56 -4.19 21.24
CA ALA A 101 1.81 -4.31 22.49
C ALA A 101 2.43 -5.26 23.54
N ALA A 102 3.64 -5.79 23.31
CA ALA A 102 4.33 -6.65 24.29
C ALA A 102 4.51 -5.99 25.68
N PRO A 103 4.65 -4.66 25.84
CA PRO A 103 4.68 -4.03 27.14
C PRO A 103 3.45 -4.30 28.01
N CYS A 104 2.30 -4.67 27.42
CA CYS A 104 1.07 -5.00 28.14
C CYS A 104 1.04 -6.42 28.72
N TYR A 105 2.07 -7.25 28.49
CA TYR A 105 2.04 -8.67 28.81
C TYR A 105 3.20 -9.14 29.68
N ASN A 106 2.88 -9.92 30.73
CA ASN A 106 3.88 -10.48 31.64
C ASN A 106 4.73 -11.61 31.00
N ASN A 107 4.25 -12.24 29.92
CA ASN A 107 4.99 -13.30 29.22
C ASN A 107 6.14 -12.80 28.34
N TRP A 108 6.42 -11.49 28.34
CA TRP A 108 7.60 -10.88 27.71
C TRP A 108 8.55 -10.34 28.80
N PRO A 109 9.41 -11.17 29.41
CA PRO A 109 10.29 -10.75 30.49
C PRO A 109 11.21 -9.59 30.08
N GLY A 110 11.27 -8.56 30.93
CA GLY A 110 12.06 -7.34 30.68
C GLY A 110 11.44 -6.34 29.69
N VAL A 111 10.25 -6.64 29.13
CA VAL A 111 9.50 -5.75 28.24
C VAL A 111 8.23 -5.22 28.92
N ALA A 112 7.58 -6.03 29.76
CA ALA A 112 6.37 -5.65 30.50
C ALA A 112 6.55 -4.33 31.25
N ASN A 113 5.70 -3.34 30.97
CA ASN A 113 5.79 -2.00 31.52
C ASN A 113 4.41 -1.33 31.47
N PRO A 114 3.76 -1.07 32.64
CA PRO A 114 2.42 -0.50 32.69
C PRO A 114 2.30 0.89 32.01
N ALA A 115 3.30 1.75 32.15
CA ALA A 115 3.28 3.09 31.54
C ALA A 115 3.43 3.02 30.02
N ALA A 116 4.28 2.13 29.52
CA ALA A 116 4.41 1.87 28.09
C ALA A 116 3.13 1.20 27.54
N CYS A 117 2.52 0.28 28.28
CA CYS A 117 1.23 -0.31 27.90
C CYS A 117 0.12 0.72 27.77
N GLU A 118 0.03 1.69 28.71
CA GLU A 118 -0.95 2.76 28.61
C GLU A 118 -0.73 3.61 27.35
N THR A 119 0.52 3.91 26.99
CA THR A 119 0.87 4.57 25.74
C THR A 119 0.42 3.74 24.52
N VAL A 120 0.64 2.43 24.54
CA VAL A 120 0.18 1.52 23.47
C VAL A 120 -1.35 1.58 23.34
N ARG A 121 -2.08 1.46 24.44
CA ARG A 121 -3.55 1.46 24.44
C ARG A 121 -4.13 2.76 23.91
N THR A 122 -3.58 3.90 24.34
CA THR A 122 -4.07 5.23 23.94
C THR A 122 -3.72 5.59 22.50
N ARG A 123 -2.61 5.06 21.96
CA ARG A 123 -2.13 5.36 20.61
C ARG A 123 -2.33 4.22 19.61
N TRP A 124 -2.99 3.14 19.98
CA TRP A 124 -3.14 1.98 19.13
C TRP A 124 -3.80 2.26 17.78
N ASN A 125 -4.72 3.22 17.72
CA ASN A 125 -5.39 3.60 16.48
C ASN A 125 -4.69 4.74 15.72
N ASP A 126 -3.55 5.24 16.23
CA ASP A 126 -2.75 6.28 15.60
C ASP A 126 -1.77 5.67 14.57
N PRO A 127 -1.91 5.93 13.25
CA PRO A 127 -1.02 5.37 12.24
C PRO A 127 0.44 5.80 12.42
N TYR A 128 0.72 7.00 12.95
CA TYR A 128 2.09 7.44 13.23
C TYR A 128 2.78 6.54 14.27
N PHE A 129 2.02 5.99 15.21
CA PHE A 129 2.56 5.05 16.20
C PHE A 129 2.97 3.71 15.57
N HIS A 130 2.26 3.29 14.52
CA HIS A 130 2.54 2.03 13.81
C HIS A 130 3.66 2.17 12.78
N VAL A 131 3.77 3.31 12.05
CA VAL A 131 4.82 3.48 11.02
C VAL A 131 6.22 3.58 11.63
N ASP A 132 6.33 4.08 12.85
CA ASP A 132 7.58 4.18 13.59
C ASP A 132 8.07 2.85 14.17
N ASP A 133 7.23 1.81 14.21
CA ASP A 133 7.60 0.47 14.64
C ASP A 133 8.02 -0.41 13.44
N PRO A 134 9.17 -1.13 13.50
CA PRO A 134 9.69 -1.91 12.38
C PRO A 134 8.86 -3.17 12.05
N SER A 135 7.96 -3.60 12.91
CA SER A 135 7.24 -4.87 12.78
C SER A 135 5.71 -4.75 12.83
N SER A 136 5.18 -3.62 13.28
CA SER A 136 3.76 -3.47 13.55
C SER A 136 2.88 -3.77 12.32
N ALA A 137 1.71 -4.39 12.54
CA ALA A 137 0.66 -4.60 11.55
C ALA A 137 -0.45 -3.57 11.75
N MET A 138 -0.84 -2.87 10.68
CA MET A 138 -1.97 -1.92 10.73
C MET A 138 -3.33 -2.62 10.65
N PHE A 139 -3.36 -3.86 10.13
CA PHE A 139 -4.54 -4.73 10.07
C PHE A 139 -4.25 -6.05 10.79
N PRO A 140 -4.23 -6.08 12.15
CA PRO A 140 -3.75 -7.22 12.93
C PRO A 140 -4.60 -8.49 12.80
N LEU A 141 -5.72 -8.48 12.09
CA LEU A 141 -6.47 -9.67 11.69
C LEU A 141 -5.54 -10.66 10.97
N TYR A 142 -4.80 -10.19 9.96
CA TYR A 142 -3.94 -11.04 9.13
C TYR A 142 -2.60 -11.39 9.81
N GLN A 143 -2.25 -10.69 10.85
CA GLN A 143 -1.13 -11.03 11.74
C GLN A 143 -1.47 -12.23 12.66
N GLY A 144 -2.74 -12.55 12.83
CA GLY A 144 -3.26 -13.62 13.68
C GLY A 144 -3.83 -13.12 15.01
N ARG A 145 -4.11 -11.83 15.15
CA ARG A 145 -4.71 -11.19 16.33
C ARG A 145 -3.97 -11.50 17.64
N THR A 146 -2.67 -11.80 17.56
CA THR A 146 -1.85 -12.03 18.74
C THR A 146 -1.27 -10.72 19.25
N CYS A 147 -1.00 -10.64 20.55
CA CYS A 147 -0.37 -9.47 21.17
C CYS A 147 -1.13 -8.15 20.86
N MET A 148 -2.45 -8.17 21.01
CA MET A 148 -3.29 -6.98 20.95
C MET A 148 -3.19 -6.20 22.28
N PRO A 149 -3.44 -4.89 22.29
CA PRO A 149 -3.51 -4.14 23.55
C PRO A 149 -4.49 -4.78 24.54
N THR A 150 -4.11 -4.89 25.80
CA THR A 150 -4.96 -5.51 26.83
C THR A 150 -4.85 -4.76 28.16
N GLU A 151 -5.89 -4.87 28.98
CA GLU A 151 -5.89 -4.46 30.38
C GLU A 151 -5.46 -5.59 31.33
N ASP A 152 -5.48 -6.84 30.83
CA ASP A 152 -5.06 -8.02 31.57
C ASP A 152 -3.61 -8.42 31.21
N PRO A 153 -2.62 -8.04 32.04
CA PRO A 153 -1.23 -8.39 31.78
C PRO A 153 -0.94 -9.89 31.96
N SER A 154 -1.86 -10.67 32.55
CA SER A 154 -1.73 -12.12 32.69
C SER A 154 -2.17 -12.89 31.46
N ALA A 155 -2.81 -12.23 30.47
CA ALA A 155 -3.16 -12.83 29.21
C ALA A 155 -1.90 -13.41 28.52
N SER A 156 -2.01 -14.61 27.98
CA SER A 156 -0.86 -15.40 27.48
C SER A 156 -0.72 -15.42 25.96
N ASN A 157 -1.58 -14.68 25.25
CA ASN A 157 -1.68 -14.71 23.79
C ASN A 157 -0.71 -13.77 23.05
N CYS A 158 0.22 -13.10 23.74
CA CYS A 158 1.23 -12.26 23.07
C CYS A 158 2.38 -13.12 22.55
N THR A 159 2.40 -13.32 21.25
CA THR A 159 3.47 -14.01 20.49
C THR A 159 3.88 -13.16 19.29
N LEU A 160 4.90 -13.57 18.55
CA LEU A 160 5.23 -12.92 17.28
C LEU A 160 4.15 -13.15 16.21
N GLY A 161 3.44 -14.29 16.24
CA GLY A 161 2.44 -14.59 15.22
C GLY A 161 2.96 -14.35 13.80
N GLY A 162 2.26 -13.50 13.04
CA GLY A 162 2.66 -13.06 11.71
C GLY A 162 3.72 -11.95 11.66
N TYR A 163 4.18 -11.41 12.79
CA TYR A 163 5.27 -10.42 12.79
C TYR A 163 6.58 -11.05 12.33
N ALA A 164 7.40 -10.24 11.61
CA ALA A 164 8.74 -10.66 11.24
C ALA A 164 9.62 -10.93 12.48
N SER A 165 10.51 -11.94 12.42
CA SER A 165 11.42 -12.22 13.54
C SER A 165 12.51 -11.16 13.71
N TYR A 166 12.98 -10.60 12.59
CA TYR A 166 13.99 -9.55 12.55
C TYR A 166 13.63 -8.51 11.48
N SER A 167 14.03 -7.26 11.72
CA SER A 167 13.94 -6.16 10.76
C SER A 167 15.29 -5.51 10.55
N VAL A 168 15.59 -5.14 9.31
CA VAL A 168 16.74 -4.30 8.98
C VAL A 168 16.26 -2.86 8.84
N ALA A 169 16.69 -1.97 9.74
CA ALA A 169 16.45 -0.52 9.64
C ALA A 169 17.31 0.05 8.50
N VAL A 170 16.71 0.18 7.33
CA VAL A 170 17.46 0.57 6.12
C VAL A 170 17.79 2.05 6.15
N THR A 171 19.08 2.38 6.04
CA THR A 171 19.59 3.75 5.88
C THR A 171 20.52 3.90 4.67
N LYS A 172 20.79 2.81 3.93
CA LYS A 172 21.66 2.80 2.75
C LYS A 172 21.38 1.55 1.89
N VAL A 173 21.74 1.60 0.62
CA VAL A 173 21.51 0.51 -0.34
C VAL A 173 22.17 -0.79 0.09
N SER A 174 23.40 -0.74 0.63
CA SER A 174 24.08 -1.96 1.09
C SER A 174 23.33 -2.72 2.18
N HIS A 175 22.50 -2.08 3.01
CA HIS A 175 21.64 -2.76 3.98
C HIS A 175 20.60 -3.64 3.28
N ILE A 176 19.96 -3.12 2.21
CA ILE A 176 18.99 -3.89 1.42
C ILE A 176 19.68 -5.04 0.71
N GLN A 177 20.82 -4.79 0.07
CA GLN A 177 21.60 -5.81 -0.63
C GLN A 177 21.99 -6.96 0.29
N LEU A 178 22.48 -6.65 1.50
CA LEU A 178 22.83 -7.64 2.53
C LEU A 178 21.60 -8.43 2.98
N ALA A 179 20.46 -7.76 3.23
CA ALA A 179 19.23 -8.40 3.67
C ALA A 179 18.69 -9.39 2.62
N LEU A 180 18.63 -8.97 1.35
CA LEU A 180 18.17 -9.82 0.25
C LEU A 180 19.08 -11.03 0.06
N ASN A 181 20.40 -10.79 0.03
CA ASN A 181 21.39 -11.84 -0.15
C ASN A 181 21.33 -12.85 1.00
N PHE A 182 21.26 -12.36 2.25
CA PHE A 182 21.17 -13.22 3.44
C PHE A 182 19.87 -14.04 3.43
N ALA A 183 18.72 -13.41 3.20
CA ALA A 183 17.43 -14.11 3.17
C ALA A 183 17.39 -15.19 2.09
N ARG A 184 17.90 -14.87 0.89
CA ARG A 184 17.98 -15.81 -0.23
C ARG A 184 18.88 -16.99 0.08
N ASN A 185 20.09 -16.72 0.59
CA ASN A 185 21.13 -17.75 0.78
C ASN A 185 20.86 -18.60 2.03
N ALA A 186 20.19 -18.06 3.06
CA ALA A 186 19.77 -18.78 4.26
C ALA A 186 18.34 -19.33 4.19
N ASN A 187 17.67 -19.28 3.03
CA ASN A 187 16.29 -19.74 2.82
C ASN A 187 15.26 -19.14 3.82
N LEU A 188 15.42 -17.89 4.20
CA LEU A 188 14.48 -17.20 5.07
C LEU A 188 13.28 -16.65 4.25
N ARG A 189 12.13 -16.52 4.89
CA ARG A 189 11.05 -15.67 4.38
C ARG A 189 11.54 -14.21 4.39
N LEU A 190 11.31 -13.49 3.30
CA LEU A 190 11.61 -12.07 3.19
C LEU A 190 10.30 -11.30 3.06
N VAL A 191 10.19 -10.18 3.77
CA VAL A 191 9.12 -9.20 3.58
C VAL A 191 9.74 -7.81 3.41
N VAL A 192 9.04 -6.94 2.67
CA VAL A 192 9.45 -5.54 2.50
C VAL A 192 8.40 -4.68 3.18
N ARG A 193 8.82 -3.91 4.18
CA ARG A 193 7.95 -2.98 4.90
C ARG A 193 8.35 -1.54 4.59
N ASN A 194 7.38 -0.77 4.12
CA ASN A 194 7.48 0.68 4.05
C ASN A 194 6.80 1.28 5.30
N THR A 195 5.52 1.59 5.23
CA THR A 195 4.69 2.07 6.34
C THR A 195 3.70 1.02 6.85
N GLY A 196 3.33 0.03 6.02
CA GLY A 196 2.48 -1.09 6.44
C GLY A 196 0.98 -0.86 6.26
N HIS A 197 0.58 0.09 5.41
CA HIS A 197 -0.82 0.46 5.16
C HIS A 197 -1.63 -0.51 4.29
N ASP A 198 -1.03 -1.57 3.78
CA ASP A 198 -1.71 -2.54 2.92
C ASP A 198 -2.80 -3.32 3.68
N PHE A 199 -4.02 -3.36 3.14
CA PHE A 199 -5.18 -4.01 3.78
C PHE A 199 -5.06 -5.52 3.92
N ALA A 200 -4.16 -6.18 3.19
CA ALA A 200 -3.90 -7.61 3.28
C ALA A 200 -2.60 -7.95 4.02
N ASP A 201 -1.99 -6.98 4.74
CA ASP A 201 -0.75 -7.13 5.50
C ASP A 201 0.38 -7.82 4.71
N LYS A 202 0.61 -7.38 3.47
CA LYS A 202 1.66 -7.92 2.57
C LYS A 202 3.09 -7.72 3.08
N SER A 203 3.27 -6.90 4.11
CA SER A 203 4.57 -6.53 4.68
C SER A 203 4.94 -7.27 5.96
N ILE A 204 4.19 -8.31 6.35
CA ILE A 204 4.46 -9.16 7.52
C ILE A 204 4.63 -10.63 7.15
N GLY A 205 5.13 -11.45 8.09
CA GLY A 205 5.22 -12.91 7.92
C GLY A 205 6.00 -13.61 9.02
N ALA A 206 5.45 -14.71 9.51
CA ALA A 206 6.11 -15.53 10.51
C ALA A 206 7.51 -15.96 10.07
N GLY A 207 8.50 -15.81 10.95
CA GLY A 207 9.89 -16.16 10.69
C GLY A 207 10.60 -15.26 9.67
N ALA A 208 9.97 -14.19 9.21
CA ALA A 208 10.56 -13.35 8.16
C ALA A 208 11.73 -12.48 8.66
N LEU A 209 12.61 -12.17 7.72
CA LEU A 209 13.49 -11.01 7.77
C LEU A 209 12.79 -9.86 7.03
N SER A 210 12.52 -8.75 7.71
CA SER A 210 11.88 -7.57 7.14
C SER A 210 12.93 -6.55 6.66
N VAL A 211 12.77 -6.05 5.46
CA VAL A 211 13.49 -4.89 4.93
C VAL A 211 12.64 -3.64 5.19
N TRP A 212 12.95 -2.91 6.26
CA TRP A 212 12.19 -1.74 6.67
C TRP A 212 12.76 -0.46 6.07
N THR A 213 12.10 0.06 5.04
CA THR A 213 12.59 1.16 4.21
C THR A 213 12.17 2.56 4.72
N HIS A 214 11.35 2.62 5.76
CA HIS A 214 10.77 3.86 6.30
C HIS A 214 11.79 4.96 6.65
N LYS A 215 13.04 4.60 6.95
CA LYS A 215 14.07 5.58 7.29
C LYS A 215 14.74 6.27 6.09
N LEU A 216 14.38 5.92 4.86
CA LEU A 216 14.87 6.58 3.64
C LEU A 216 13.99 7.82 3.35
N LYS A 217 14.23 8.93 4.06
CA LYS A 217 13.35 10.11 4.13
C LYS A 217 13.77 11.30 3.26
N ASP A 218 14.85 11.18 2.47
CA ASP A 218 15.34 12.31 1.69
C ASP A 218 14.36 12.75 0.61
N ILE A 219 14.20 14.06 0.44
CA ILE A 219 13.41 14.71 -0.60
C ILE A 219 14.28 15.71 -1.32
N GLN A 220 14.45 15.53 -2.64
CA GLN A 220 15.19 16.44 -3.51
C GLN A 220 14.26 17.07 -4.54
N PHE A 221 14.18 18.39 -4.53
CA PHE A 221 13.49 19.13 -5.58
C PHE A 221 14.40 19.31 -6.80
N LEU A 222 13.88 18.99 -7.98
CA LEU A 222 14.53 19.09 -9.29
C LEU A 222 13.75 20.13 -10.12
N SER A 223 14.20 21.38 -10.08
CA SER A 223 13.46 22.51 -10.68
C SER A 223 13.31 22.43 -12.18
N ASN A 224 14.24 21.79 -12.86
CA ASN A 224 14.25 21.59 -14.31
C ASN A 224 14.76 20.19 -14.64
N TYR A 225 13.92 19.20 -14.38
CA TYR A 225 14.22 17.80 -14.74
C TYR A 225 13.90 17.61 -16.23
N ASN A 226 14.96 17.55 -17.04
CA ASN A 226 14.85 17.31 -18.49
C ASN A 226 15.40 15.92 -18.81
N CYS A 227 14.51 14.95 -18.92
CA CYS A 227 14.90 13.58 -19.11
C CYS A 227 13.85 12.78 -19.88
N ARG A 228 14.29 12.12 -20.94
CA ARG A 228 13.51 11.05 -21.61
C ARG A 228 12.11 11.50 -22.04
N GLY A 229 12.02 12.75 -22.54
CA GLY A 229 10.77 13.32 -23.02
C GLY A 229 9.89 14.00 -21.96
N TYR A 230 10.32 14.00 -20.69
CA TYR A 230 9.77 14.87 -19.67
C TYR A 230 10.64 16.13 -19.50
N ASN A 231 10.01 17.29 -19.43
CA ASN A 231 10.66 18.56 -19.13
C ASN A 231 9.78 19.35 -18.16
N GLY A 232 10.27 19.55 -16.94
CA GLY A 232 9.52 20.27 -15.92
C GLY A 232 10.04 20.00 -14.50
N PRO A 233 9.35 20.56 -13.49
CA PRO A 233 9.71 20.31 -12.09
C PRO A 233 9.39 18.86 -11.70
N ALA A 234 10.27 18.29 -10.87
CA ALA A 234 10.12 16.94 -10.33
C ALA A 234 10.61 16.87 -8.89
N PHE A 235 10.22 15.83 -8.18
CA PHE A 235 10.79 15.47 -6.89
C PHE A 235 11.40 14.07 -6.99
N LYS A 236 12.66 13.93 -6.54
CA LYS A 236 13.22 12.63 -6.18
C LYS A 236 13.02 12.44 -4.68
N ILE A 237 12.44 11.31 -4.30
CA ILE A 237 12.13 10.98 -2.91
C ILE A 237 12.64 9.59 -2.55
N GLY A 238 13.17 9.45 -1.34
CA GLY A 238 13.46 8.15 -0.74
C GLY A 238 12.19 7.36 -0.46
N SER A 239 12.29 6.03 -0.44
CA SER A 239 11.10 5.18 -0.34
C SER A 239 10.34 5.32 0.98
N GLY A 240 10.97 5.82 2.05
CA GLY A 240 10.31 6.07 3.33
C GLY A 240 9.51 7.37 3.42
N VAL A 241 9.51 8.19 2.37
CA VAL A 241 8.76 9.47 2.36
C VAL A 241 7.26 9.20 2.32
N GLU A 242 6.56 9.82 3.24
CA GLU A 242 5.10 9.74 3.39
C GLU A 242 4.37 10.81 2.57
N THR A 243 3.08 10.59 2.37
CA THR A 243 2.21 11.51 1.60
C THR A 243 2.28 12.94 2.14
N GLU A 244 2.14 13.12 3.47
CA GLU A 244 2.15 14.45 4.08
C GLU A 244 3.49 15.15 3.87
N GLU A 245 4.61 14.44 4.05
CA GLU A 245 5.95 14.99 3.86
C GLU A 245 6.18 15.50 2.42
N LEU A 246 5.70 14.72 1.42
CA LEU A 246 5.80 15.11 0.02
C LEU A 246 4.89 16.29 -0.33
N TYR A 247 3.67 16.33 0.23
CA TYR A 247 2.75 17.46 0.03
C TYR A 247 3.31 18.75 0.62
N GLN A 248 3.88 18.70 1.82
CA GLN A 248 4.57 19.83 2.46
C GLN A 248 5.75 20.34 1.62
N ALA A 249 6.57 19.41 1.10
CA ALA A 249 7.72 19.77 0.26
C ALA A 249 7.29 20.43 -1.06
N ALA A 250 6.18 19.98 -1.65
CA ALA A 250 5.60 20.57 -2.87
C ALA A 250 4.99 21.96 -2.58
N GLU A 251 4.22 22.09 -1.50
CA GLU A 251 3.63 23.37 -1.06
C GLU A 251 4.70 24.45 -0.84
N ALA A 252 5.81 24.11 -0.19
CA ALA A 252 6.94 25.02 0.03
C ALA A 252 7.59 25.53 -1.29
N ARG A 253 7.26 24.92 -2.43
CA ARG A 253 7.76 25.28 -3.77
C ARG A 253 6.66 25.84 -4.68
N ASN A 254 5.47 26.10 -4.16
CA ASN A 254 4.27 26.47 -4.94
C ASN A 254 3.96 25.45 -6.05
N LEU A 255 4.06 24.16 -5.72
CA LEU A 255 3.80 23.03 -6.60
C LEU A 255 2.73 22.11 -6.02
N THR A 256 2.20 21.26 -6.88
CA THR A 256 1.29 20.17 -6.57
C THR A 256 1.90 18.86 -7.03
N VAL A 257 1.72 17.82 -6.25
CA VAL A 257 2.14 16.44 -6.55
C VAL A 257 0.96 15.48 -6.34
N VAL A 258 1.04 14.29 -6.91
CA VAL A 258 0.02 13.25 -6.75
C VAL A 258 0.41 12.35 -5.56
N GLY A 259 -0.48 12.23 -4.60
CA GLY A 259 -0.41 11.35 -3.45
C GLY A 259 -1.83 10.95 -3.01
N GLY A 260 -1.94 10.09 -2.01
CA GLY A 260 -3.21 9.62 -1.45
C GLY A 260 -3.84 10.62 -0.47
N GLU A 261 -4.92 10.18 0.16
CA GLU A 261 -5.58 10.91 1.25
C GLU A 261 -4.94 10.66 2.61
N CYS A 262 -4.46 9.43 2.84
CA CYS A 262 -3.83 9.05 4.10
C CYS A 262 -2.43 9.66 4.23
N ARG A 263 -2.22 10.38 5.34
CA ARG A 263 -1.00 11.19 5.56
C ARG A 263 0.26 10.35 5.68
N THR A 264 0.18 9.19 6.32
CA THR A 264 1.31 8.30 6.65
C THR A 264 1.56 7.20 5.62
N VAL A 265 0.82 7.17 4.49
CA VAL A 265 1.09 6.24 3.40
C VAL A 265 2.40 6.60 2.71
N GLY A 266 3.32 5.63 2.61
CA GLY A 266 4.59 5.80 1.91
C GLY A 266 4.42 5.81 0.39
N ILE A 267 4.78 6.93 -0.24
CA ILE A 267 4.55 7.18 -1.68
C ILE A 267 5.25 6.14 -2.56
N ALA A 268 6.53 5.88 -2.33
CA ALA A 268 7.32 4.94 -3.14
C ALA A 268 7.20 3.48 -2.66
N GLY A 269 6.27 3.19 -1.75
CA GLY A 269 5.95 1.86 -1.28
C GLY A 269 4.84 1.19 -2.09
N GLY A 270 3.93 0.52 -1.40
CA GLY A 270 2.76 -0.15 -1.97
C GLY A 270 1.85 0.79 -2.78
N TYR A 271 1.81 2.09 -2.44
CA TYR A 271 1.00 3.08 -3.13
C TYR A 271 1.31 3.14 -4.64
N ILE A 272 2.51 3.52 -5.05
CA ILE A 272 2.90 3.55 -6.47
C ILE A 272 2.91 2.13 -7.06
N ALA A 273 3.42 1.15 -6.32
CA ALA A 273 3.53 -0.21 -6.81
C ALA A 273 2.16 -0.83 -7.14
N GLY A 274 1.09 -0.47 -6.41
CA GLY A 274 -0.28 -0.92 -6.66
C GLY A 274 -1.07 -0.05 -7.65
N GLY A 275 -0.53 1.11 -8.01
CA GLY A 275 -1.20 2.10 -8.87
C GLY A 275 -1.38 3.45 -8.19
N GLY A 276 -1.94 3.49 -6.98
CA GLY A 276 -2.09 4.68 -6.15
C GLY A 276 -3.15 5.66 -6.65
N HIS A 277 -4.38 5.58 -6.13
CA HIS A 277 -5.39 6.59 -6.40
C HIS A 277 -5.16 7.88 -5.60
N SER A 278 -5.76 8.97 -6.04
CA SER A 278 -5.53 10.31 -5.52
C SER A 278 -6.75 11.20 -5.79
N PRO A 279 -7.01 12.22 -4.95
CA PRO A 279 -7.94 13.28 -5.31
C PRO A 279 -7.62 13.98 -6.64
N MET A 280 -6.37 13.85 -7.11
CA MET A 280 -5.89 14.35 -8.40
C MET A 280 -6.08 13.36 -9.56
N SER A 281 -6.52 12.12 -9.31
CA SER A 281 -6.56 11.09 -10.36
C SER A 281 -7.50 11.45 -11.52
N SER A 282 -8.61 12.16 -11.24
CA SER A 282 -9.54 12.62 -12.28
C SER A 282 -8.95 13.75 -13.14
N LEU A 283 -7.83 14.37 -12.74
CA LEU A 283 -7.14 15.44 -13.48
C LEU A 283 -5.89 14.94 -14.21
N VAL A 284 -5.04 14.15 -13.53
CA VAL A 284 -3.69 13.83 -14.03
C VAL A 284 -3.32 12.36 -13.91
N GLY A 285 -4.26 11.48 -13.59
CA GLY A 285 -4.04 10.03 -13.49
C GLY A 285 -3.59 9.57 -12.10
N MET A 286 -3.16 8.31 -12.04
CA MET A 286 -2.76 7.62 -10.82
C MET A 286 -1.35 8.03 -10.35
N GLY A 287 -0.99 7.68 -9.12
CA GLY A 287 0.37 7.88 -8.60
C GLY A 287 1.44 7.22 -9.46
N ALA A 288 1.19 6.00 -9.94
CA ALA A 288 2.07 5.28 -10.86
C ALA A 288 2.26 5.98 -12.23
N ASP A 289 1.29 6.81 -12.66
CA ASP A 289 1.39 7.59 -13.89
C ASP A 289 2.35 8.78 -13.77
N GLN A 290 2.76 9.15 -12.55
CA GLN A 290 3.66 10.27 -12.29
C GLN A 290 5.14 9.89 -12.32
N VAL A 291 5.44 8.59 -12.35
CA VAL A 291 6.80 8.07 -12.16
C VAL A 291 7.65 8.28 -13.40
N LEU A 292 8.79 8.91 -13.23
CA LEU A 292 9.80 9.18 -14.27
C LEU A 292 10.96 8.17 -14.24
N SER A 293 11.38 7.76 -13.04
CA SER A 293 12.38 6.72 -12.81
C SER A 293 12.27 6.15 -11.41
N LEU A 294 12.83 4.95 -11.19
CA LEU A 294 12.94 4.30 -9.88
C LEU A 294 14.37 3.78 -9.71
N ASP A 295 14.89 3.85 -8.48
CA ASP A 295 16.10 3.15 -8.08
C ASP A 295 15.71 1.92 -7.25
N VAL A 296 16.29 0.75 -7.56
CA VAL A 296 15.76 -0.54 -7.12
C VAL A 296 16.88 -1.52 -6.80
N VAL A 297 16.77 -2.25 -5.69
CA VAL A 297 17.58 -3.45 -5.45
C VAL A 297 16.80 -4.67 -5.94
N LEU A 298 17.36 -5.36 -6.93
CA LEU A 298 16.78 -6.54 -7.55
C LEU A 298 16.83 -7.77 -6.62
N PRO A 299 16.04 -8.82 -6.89
CA PRO A 299 16.12 -10.08 -6.16
C PRO A 299 17.51 -10.72 -6.15
N SER A 300 18.36 -10.43 -7.16
CA SER A 300 19.77 -10.82 -7.19
C SER A 300 20.66 -10.09 -6.16
N GLY A 301 20.17 -8.99 -5.57
CA GLY A 301 20.94 -8.07 -4.74
C GLY A 301 21.61 -6.93 -5.51
N ARG A 302 21.50 -6.91 -6.86
CA ARG A 302 22.07 -5.82 -7.67
C ARG A 302 21.22 -4.56 -7.56
N PHE A 303 21.87 -3.40 -7.49
CA PHE A 303 21.22 -2.09 -7.47
C PHE A 303 21.22 -1.48 -8.86
N VAL A 304 20.05 -1.08 -9.34
CA VAL A 304 19.85 -0.55 -10.69
C VAL A 304 18.91 0.65 -10.70
N THR A 305 19.10 1.56 -11.65
CA THR A 305 18.11 2.59 -11.99
C THR A 305 17.24 2.07 -13.14
N VAL A 306 15.93 2.06 -12.96
CA VAL A 306 14.95 1.60 -13.95
C VAL A 306 14.11 2.75 -14.47
N ASN A 307 13.89 2.78 -15.79
CA ASN A 307 13.11 3.80 -16.48
C ASN A 307 12.73 3.28 -17.87
N ARG A 308 12.08 4.11 -18.72
CA ARG A 308 11.62 3.69 -20.06
C ARG A 308 12.70 3.14 -20.99
N ASP A 309 13.99 3.47 -20.76
CA ASP A 309 15.10 3.02 -21.63
C ASP A 309 16.00 1.98 -20.94
N ALA A 310 16.05 1.99 -19.60
CA ALA A 310 16.80 1.02 -18.80
C ALA A 310 15.84 0.11 -18.04
N TYR A 311 15.88 -1.19 -18.29
CA TYR A 311 14.96 -2.18 -17.71
C TYR A 311 13.49 -1.84 -17.96
N PRO A 312 13.04 -1.60 -19.22
CA PRO A 312 11.71 -1.07 -19.52
C PRO A 312 10.57 -2.00 -19.09
N ASP A 313 10.78 -3.31 -19.11
CA ASP A 313 9.82 -4.30 -18.62
C ASP A 313 9.64 -4.24 -17.10
N LEU A 314 10.74 -4.12 -16.37
CA LEU A 314 10.72 -3.94 -14.91
C LEU A 314 10.13 -2.58 -14.52
N PHE A 315 10.47 -1.51 -15.25
CA PHE A 315 9.88 -0.18 -15.07
C PHE A 315 8.37 -0.18 -15.26
N TRP A 316 7.88 -0.95 -16.24
CA TRP A 316 6.46 -1.14 -16.46
C TRP A 316 5.83 -1.91 -15.29
N ALA A 317 6.43 -3.01 -14.83
CA ALA A 317 5.92 -3.87 -13.79
C ALA A 317 5.88 -3.21 -12.39
N LEU A 318 6.90 -2.40 -12.04
CA LEU A 318 6.97 -1.70 -10.75
C LEU A 318 5.94 -0.58 -10.58
N ARG A 319 5.22 -0.21 -11.63
CA ARG A 319 4.20 0.83 -11.67
C ARG A 319 2.81 0.22 -11.87
N GLY A 320 2.32 -0.53 -10.87
CA GLY A 320 1.01 -1.17 -10.86
C GLY A 320 1.01 -2.68 -10.64
N GLY A 321 2.18 -3.36 -10.73
CA GLY A 321 2.27 -4.82 -10.56
C GLY A 321 2.35 -5.30 -9.12
N GLY A 322 2.22 -4.41 -8.14
CA GLY A 322 2.16 -4.73 -6.71
C GLY A 322 3.48 -4.62 -5.97
N GLY A 323 3.39 -4.21 -4.70
CA GLY A 323 4.52 -4.17 -3.79
C GLY A 323 5.04 -5.56 -3.43
N SER A 324 6.26 -5.63 -2.86
CA SER A 324 6.89 -6.89 -2.41
C SER A 324 6.95 -7.99 -3.48
N THR A 325 7.17 -7.63 -4.75
CA THR A 325 7.04 -8.56 -5.88
C THR A 325 8.29 -8.62 -6.77
N PHE A 326 8.79 -7.48 -7.24
CA PHE A 326 9.81 -7.44 -8.29
C PHE A 326 11.19 -6.97 -7.81
N GLY A 327 11.27 -6.33 -6.66
CA GLY A 327 12.47 -5.76 -6.05
C GLY A 327 12.12 -4.81 -4.92
N VAL A 328 13.14 -4.23 -4.29
CA VAL A 328 13.00 -3.22 -3.24
C VAL A 328 13.31 -1.84 -3.82
N VAL A 329 12.29 -1.01 -3.95
CA VAL A 329 12.46 0.39 -4.38
C VAL A 329 13.15 1.18 -3.27
N THR A 330 14.21 1.90 -3.61
CA THR A 330 14.96 2.77 -2.69
C THR A 330 14.55 4.22 -2.82
N SER A 331 14.30 4.66 -4.05
CA SER A 331 13.84 6.01 -4.35
C SER A 331 13.03 6.05 -5.64
N VAL A 332 12.23 7.10 -5.80
CA VAL A 332 11.44 7.37 -7.00
C VAL A 332 11.55 8.83 -7.39
N THR A 333 11.59 9.11 -8.70
CA THR A 333 11.47 10.46 -9.25
C THR A 333 10.08 10.65 -9.84
N LEU A 334 9.37 11.68 -9.38
CA LEU A 334 7.97 11.96 -9.69
C LEU A 334 7.81 13.32 -10.37
N ALA A 335 6.91 13.40 -11.34
CA ALA A 335 6.48 14.66 -11.95
C ALA A 335 5.76 15.55 -10.93
N ALA A 336 5.95 16.87 -11.05
CA ALA A 336 5.23 17.88 -10.28
C ALA A 336 4.50 18.85 -11.20
N TYR A 337 3.47 19.49 -10.65
CA TYR A 337 2.54 20.38 -11.34
C TYR A 337 2.54 21.76 -10.68
N PRO A 338 2.10 22.81 -11.40
CA PRO A 338 1.83 24.09 -10.76
C PRO A 338 0.84 23.95 -9.60
N LYS A 339 0.96 24.81 -8.61
CA LYS A 339 0.00 24.93 -7.51
C LYS A 339 -1.41 25.22 -8.06
N ILE A 340 -2.39 24.53 -7.54
CA ILE A 340 -3.80 24.66 -7.95
C ILE A 340 -4.68 24.99 -6.74
N PRO A 341 -5.72 25.80 -6.89
CA PRO A 341 -6.78 25.94 -5.90
C PRO A 341 -7.60 24.65 -5.82
N VAL A 342 -8.23 24.42 -4.67
CA VAL A 342 -9.15 23.30 -4.46
C VAL A 342 -10.38 23.81 -3.74
N THR A 343 -11.56 23.54 -4.27
CA THR A 343 -12.82 23.78 -3.57
C THR A 343 -13.41 22.47 -3.11
N THR A 344 -13.81 22.41 -1.85
CA THR A 344 -14.38 21.21 -1.24
C THR A 344 -15.81 21.43 -0.78
N MET A 345 -16.58 20.36 -0.70
CA MET A 345 -17.93 20.34 -0.19
C MET A 345 -18.13 19.17 0.77
N THR A 346 -18.69 19.43 1.93
CA THR A 346 -19.14 18.41 2.88
C THR A 346 -20.61 18.62 3.25
N PHE A 347 -21.37 17.56 3.30
CA PHE A 347 -22.69 17.48 3.90
C PHE A 347 -23.08 16.03 4.15
N ALA A 348 -24.11 15.83 4.95
CA ALA A 348 -24.72 14.53 5.19
C ALA A 348 -26.24 14.62 5.04
N PHE A 349 -26.86 13.51 4.67
CA PHE A 349 -28.30 13.30 4.82
C PHE A 349 -28.57 11.90 5.36
N LEU A 350 -29.69 11.77 6.04
CA LEU A 350 -30.08 10.51 6.66
C LEU A 350 -31.60 10.30 6.54
N THR A 351 -32.01 9.08 6.74
CA THR A 351 -33.44 8.77 6.89
C THR A 351 -34.03 9.50 8.08
N SER A 352 -35.23 10.03 7.91
CA SER A 352 -35.98 10.78 8.90
C SER A 352 -37.49 10.65 8.62
N PRO A 353 -38.40 11.19 9.44
CA PRO A 353 -39.81 11.22 9.10
C PRO A 353 -40.14 11.83 7.73
N ASN A 354 -39.31 12.78 7.26
CA ASN A 354 -39.47 13.43 5.96
C ASN A 354 -38.63 12.77 4.83
N VAL A 355 -37.62 12.01 5.17
CA VAL A 355 -36.76 11.28 4.20
C VAL A 355 -36.91 9.78 4.46
N THR A 356 -37.85 9.16 3.77
CA THR A 356 -38.07 7.70 3.87
C THR A 356 -36.86 6.92 3.37
N ALA A 357 -36.77 5.62 3.66
CA ALA A 357 -35.72 4.76 3.10
C ALA A 357 -35.66 4.83 1.57
N ASP A 358 -36.80 4.80 0.89
CA ASP A 358 -36.83 4.88 -0.58
C ASP A 358 -36.40 6.27 -1.08
N THR A 359 -36.78 7.35 -0.40
CA THR A 359 -36.27 8.71 -0.70
C THR A 359 -34.77 8.80 -0.48
N PHE A 360 -34.23 8.21 0.59
CA PHE A 360 -32.79 8.14 0.84
C PHE A 360 -32.05 7.45 -0.31
N TRP A 361 -32.51 6.27 -0.73
CA TRP A 361 -31.89 5.52 -1.83
C TRP A 361 -32.07 6.20 -3.18
N ALA A 362 -33.15 6.96 -3.39
CA ALA A 362 -33.29 7.84 -4.56
C ALA A 362 -32.24 8.95 -4.54
N GLY A 363 -31.92 9.52 -3.38
CA GLY A 363 -30.82 10.49 -3.22
C GLY A 363 -29.45 9.90 -3.56
N VAL A 364 -29.13 8.69 -3.06
CA VAL A 364 -27.90 7.97 -3.41
C VAL A 364 -27.83 7.70 -4.91
N ARG A 365 -28.95 7.25 -5.52
CA ARG A 365 -29.05 7.05 -6.97
C ARG A 365 -28.79 8.34 -7.75
N THR A 366 -29.37 9.44 -7.30
CA THR A 366 -29.16 10.75 -7.91
C THR A 366 -27.68 11.10 -7.90
N TYR A 367 -26.98 10.98 -6.78
CA TYR A 367 -25.52 11.19 -6.75
C TYR A 367 -24.77 10.28 -7.73
N MET A 368 -25.06 8.99 -7.75
CA MET A 368 -24.42 8.04 -8.68
C MET A 368 -24.62 8.44 -10.15
N SER A 369 -25.76 9.04 -10.52
CA SER A 369 -26.03 9.47 -11.88
C SER A 369 -25.14 10.65 -12.34
N TYR A 370 -24.54 11.38 -11.41
CA TYR A 370 -23.59 12.47 -11.68
C TYR A 370 -22.11 12.02 -11.72
N PHE A 371 -21.81 10.74 -11.49
CA PHE A 371 -20.41 10.26 -11.38
C PHE A 371 -19.57 10.59 -12.61
N ASP A 372 -20.11 10.38 -13.80
CA ASP A 372 -19.40 10.71 -15.04
C ASP A 372 -19.20 12.21 -15.20
N THR A 373 -20.22 13.02 -14.92
CA THR A 373 -20.16 14.48 -14.99
C THR A 373 -19.08 15.05 -14.07
N PHE A 374 -19.05 14.59 -12.82
CA PHE A 374 -18.11 15.07 -11.82
C PHE A 374 -16.67 14.66 -12.15
N THR A 375 -16.44 13.38 -12.47
CA THR A 375 -15.10 12.92 -12.82
C THR A 375 -14.61 13.47 -14.15
N ALA A 376 -15.50 13.74 -15.12
CA ALA A 376 -15.15 14.40 -16.38
C ALA A 376 -14.68 15.83 -16.17
N ALA A 377 -15.24 16.53 -15.18
CA ALA A 377 -14.81 17.87 -14.78
C ALA A 377 -13.52 17.86 -13.93
N GLY A 378 -13.00 16.69 -13.56
CA GLY A 378 -11.81 16.57 -12.70
C GLY A 378 -12.11 16.53 -11.21
N ALA A 379 -13.40 16.45 -10.82
CA ALA A 379 -13.77 16.31 -9.42
C ALA A 379 -13.52 14.90 -8.88
N TYR A 380 -13.50 14.81 -7.57
CA TYR A 380 -13.33 13.59 -6.76
C TYR A 380 -14.33 13.62 -5.62
N GLY A 381 -15.01 12.50 -5.36
CA GLY A 381 -15.92 12.38 -4.23
C GLY A 381 -15.48 11.26 -3.32
N TYR A 382 -15.35 11.56 -2.04
CA TYR A 382 -15.12 10.60 -0.97
C TYR A 382 -16.35 10.58 -0.05
N PHE A 383 -17.02 9.44 0.10
CA PHE A 383 -18.29 9.35 0.81
C PHE A 383 -18.46 8.04 1.55
N LEU A 384 -19.31 8.08 2.57
CA LEU A 384 -19.73 6.95 3.38
C LEU A 384 -21.23 6.70 3.17
N VAL A 385 -21.63 5.42 3.07
CA VAL A 385 -23.02 4.99 3.22
C VAL A 385 -23.07 3.85 4.24
N VAL A 386 -23.90 4.00 5.27
CA VAL A 386 -23.99 3.02 6.37
C VAL A 386 -25.40 2.93 6.91
N GLY A 387 -25.81 1.71 7.31
CA GLY A 387 -26.98 1.48 8.14
C GLY A 387 -26.73 1.93 9.58
N ILE A 388 -27.62 2.76 10.14
CA ILE A 388 -27.54 3.27 11.51
C ILE A 388 -28.64 2.70 12.41
N GLY A 389 -29.44 1.79 11.89
CA GLY A 389 -30.53 1.10 12.56
C GLY A 389 -31.46 0.43 11.54
N PRO A 390 -32.45 -0.36 11.97
CA PRO A 390 -33.39 -1.00 11.07
C PRO A 390 -34.13 0.01 10.17
N GLY A 391 -33.90 -0.06 8.86
CA GLY A 391 -34.45 0.89 7.88
C GLY A 391 -33.94 2.32 7.97
N GLN A 392 -32.85 2.54 8.72
CA GLN A 392 -32.23 3.85 8.91
C GLN A 392 -30.84 3.88 8.30
N TYR A 393 -30.55 4.90 7.51
CA TYR A 393 -29.31 5.01 6.72
C TYR A 393 -28.73 6.41 6.82
N LEU A 394 -27.41 6.49 6.71
CA LEU A 394 -26.64 7.74 6.62
C LEU A 394 -25.82 7.74 5.34
N PHE A 395 -25.87 8.84 4.60
CA PHE A 395 -24.92 9.23 3.56
C PHE A 395 -24.11 10.43 4.06
N ASN A 396 -22.78 10.39 3.89
CA ASN A 396 -21.91 11.49 4.31
C ASN A 396 -20.77 11.71 3.29
N PHE A 397 -20.62 12.94 2.79
CA PHE A 397 -19.42 13.34 2.04
C PHE A 397 -18.25 13.67 2.99
N MET A 398 -17.03 13.09 2.71
CA MET A 398 -15.87 13.15 3.58
C MET A 398 -14.54 13.58 2.93
N PRO A 399 -14.38 14.49 1.98
CA PRO A 399 -15.26 15.42 1.26
C PRO A 399 -15.50 15.08 -0.22
N MET A 400 -16.29 15.93 -0.93
CA MET A 400 -16.20 16.09 -2.38
C MET A 400 -15.19 17.19 -2.71
N TRP A 401 -14.35 16.98 -3.75
CA TRP A 401 -13.26 17.88 -4.18
C TRP A 401 -13.41 18.33 -5.62
N GLY A 402 -13.29 19.64 -5.85
CA GLY A 402 -13.07 20.24 -7.15
C GLY A 402 -11.62 20.71 -7.28
N GLY A 403 -10.74 19.82 -7.74
CA GLY A 403 -9.34 20.17 -8.00
C GLY A 403 -9.20 21.16 -9.15
N ASN A 404 -8.37 22.20 -8.99
CA ASN A 404 -8.19 23.29 -9.93
C ASN A 404 -9.49 24.06 -10.24
N MET A 405 -10.38 24.17 -9.25
CA MET A 405 -11.65 24.90 -9.35
C MET A 405 -11.72 25.98 -8.27
N THR A 406 -12.14 27.17 -8.67
CA THR A 406 -12.59 28.21 -7.75
C THR A 406 -13.98 27.86 -7.22
N ARG A 407 -14.41 28.49 -6.10
CA ARG A 407 -15.72 28.26 -5.52
C ARG A 407 -16.89 28.48 -6.53
N PRO A 408 -16.94 29.56 -7.34
CA PRO A 408 -18.02 29.72 -8.33
C PRO A 408 -18.05 28.62 -9.40
N GLN A 409 -16.88 28.14 -9.84
CA GLN A 409 -16.79 27.04 -10.81
C GLN A 409 -17.30 25.73 -10.20
N PHE A 410 -16.93 25.46 -8.97
CA PHE A 410 -17.37 24.27 -8.25
C PHE A 410 -18.88 24.30 -7.96
N GLU A 411 -19.42 25.45 -7.49
CA GLU A 411 -20.84 25.63 -7.25
C GLU A 411 -21.64 25.42 -8.56
N THR A 412 -21.16 25.94 -9.70
CA THR A 412 -21.79 25.69 -11.01
C THR A 412 -21.86 24.19 -11.33
N LEU A 413 -20.83 23.42 -10.98
CA LEU A 413 -20.78 21.97 -11.21
C LEU A 413 -21.75 21.20 -10.31
N VAL A 414 -21.87 21.57 -9.02
CA VAL A 414 -22.62 20.77 -8.03
C VAL A 414 -24.07 21.21 -7.86
N ASN A 415 -24.44 22.46 -8.20
CA ASN A 415 -25.80 22.99 -8.03
C ASN A 415 -26.90 22.17 -8.71
N PRO A 416 -26.74 21.62 -9.92
CA PRO A 416 -27.76 20.75 -10.52
C PRO A 416 -28.05 19.52 -9.64
N PHE A 417 -27.01 18.88 -9.11
CA PHE A 417 -27.15 17.75 -8.19
C PHE A 417 -27.86 18.14 -6.88
N LEU A 418 -27.50 19.27 -6.28
CA LEU A 418 -28.13 19.76 -5.06
C LEU A 418 -29.62 20.11 -5.30
N THR A 419 -29.95 20.65 -6.47
CA THR A 419 -31.33 20.91 -6.89
C THR A 419 -32.12 19.61 -7.04
N ASP A 420 -31.53 18.57 -7.63
CA ASP A 420 -32.20 17.28 -7.78
C ASP A 420 -32.43 16.59 -6.42
N LEU A 421 -31.51 16.75 -5.45
CA LEU A 421 -31.74 16.28 -4.08
C LEU A 421 -32.92 17.03 -3.42
N ALA A 422 -32.97 18.35 -3.55
CA ALA A 422 -34.07 19.17 -3.00
C ALA A 422 -35.41 18.78 -3.64
N ASN A 423 -35.46 18.48 -4.94
CA ASN A 423 -36.65 18.01 -5.65
C ASN A 423 -37.15 16.64 -5.12
N LEU A 424 -36.27 15.82 -4.52
CA LEU A 424 -36.63 14.60 -3.82
C LEU A 424 -37.11 14.83 -2.39
N GLY A 425 -37.07 16.06 -1.89
CA GLY A 425 -37.36 16.40 -0.49
C GLY A 425 -36.15 16.12 0.44
N ILE A 426 -34.94 16.04 -0.10
CA ILE A 426 -33.70 15.92 0.67
C ILE A 426 -33.02 17.28 0.74
N ASP A 427 -33.37 18.05 1.75
CA ASP A 427 -32.79 19.38 1.99
C ASP A 427 -31.45 19.23 2.70
N VAL A 428 -30.38 19.73 2.07
CA VAL A 428 -29.02 19.74 2.63
C VAL A 428 -28.46 21.16 2.68
N THR A 429 -27.62 21.41 3.66
CA THR A 429 -26.86 22.67 3.77
C THR A 429 -25.37 22.35 3.59
N PRO A 430 -24.84 22.38 2.35
CA PRO A 430 -23.46 22.03 2.09
C PRO A 430 -22.51 23.10 2.66
N ASN A 431 -21.45 22.64 3.32
CA ASN A 431 -20.30 23.48 3.67
C ASN A 431 -19.33 23.48 2.49
N ILE A 432 -19.23 24.61 1.77
CA ILE A 432 -18.35 24.77 0.62
C ILE A 432 -17.21 25.70 0.99
N THR A 433 -15.97 25.20 0.88
CA THR A 433 -14.75 25.94 1.24
C THR A 433 -13.73 25.90 0.09
N GLU A 434 -13.21 27.08 -0.29
CA GLU A 434 -12.11 27.19 -1.25
C GLU A 434 -10.77 27.27 -0.50
N TYR A 435 -9.82 26.46 -0.93
CA TYR A 435 -8.45 26.38 -0.40
C TYR A 435 -7.45 26.83 -1.47
N PRO A 436 -6.37 27.55 -1.08
CA PRO A 436 -5.39 28.07 -2.02
C PRO A 436 -4.47 26.98 -2.61
N SER A 437 -4.50 25.76 -2.08
CA SER A 437 -3.65 24.67 -2.52
C SER A 437 -4.23 23.29 -2.23
N LEU A 438 -3.66 22.27 -2.87
CA LEU A 438 -3.94 20.87 -2.57
C LEU A 438 -3.59 20.54 -1.13
N TYR A 439 -2.40 20.94 -0.64
CA TYR A 439 -1.98 20.62 0.73
C TYR A 439 -2.90 21.24 1.79
N SER A 440 -3.30 22.51 1.63
CA SER A 440 -4.21 23.16 2.58
C SER A 440 -5.60 22.51 2.58
N ALA A 441 -6.12 22.10 1.41
CA ALA A 441 -7.36 21.35 1.31
C ALA A 441 -7.23 19.95 1.96
N HIS A 442 -6.14 19.23 1.66
CA HIS A 442 -5.87 17.91 2.23
C HIS A 442 -5.84 17.95 3.77
N SER A 443 -5.07 18.88 4.33
CA SER A 443 -4.94 19.00 5.79
C SER A 443 -6.23 19.46 6.47
N GLY A 444 -7.07 20.22 5.77
CA GLY A 444 -8.30 20.81 6.32
C GLY A 444 -9.55 19.95 6.18
N THR A 445 -9.54 18.91 5.33
CA THR A 445 -10.78 18.21 4.96
C THR A 445 -10.78 16.71 5.10
N PHE A 446 -9.64 16.03 4.94
CA PHE A 446 -9.59 14.58 5.17
C PHE A 446 -9.51 14.28 6.66
N PRO A 447 -10.35 13.36 7.16
CA PRO A 447 -10.27 12.93 8.56
C PRO A 447 -8.92 12.22 8.82
N PRO A 448 -8.43 12.23 10.07
CA PRO A 448 -7.33 11.37 10.47
C PRO A 448 -7.71 9.91 10.23
N GLU A 449 -6.82 9.17 9.56
CA GLU A 449 -6.99 7.73 9.40
C GLU A 449 -6.85 7.02 10.75
N GLN A 450 -7.60 5.94 10.94
CA GLN A 450 -7.48 5.05 12.09
C GLN A 450 -7.05 3.66 11.60
N VAL A 451 -6.15 3.03 12.35
CA VAL A 451 -5.59 1.70 12.06
C VAL A 451 -5.66 0.82 13.32
N GLY A 452 -5.10 -0.37 13.29
CA GLY A 452 -5.01 -1.25 14.45
C GLY A 452 -6.26 -2.07 14.73
N ALA A 453 -7.33 -1.92 13.94
CA ALA A 453 -8.55 -2.72 14.08
C ALA A 453 -8.33 -4.16 13.60
N ALA A 454 -8.83 -5.13 14.38
CA ALA A 454 -8.83 -6.55 14.04
C ALA A 454 -10.25 -7.12 13.93
N ASP A 455 -11.23 -6.25 13.92
CA ASP A 455 -12.67 -6.52 14.03
C ASP A 455 -13.43 -6.19 12.74
N SER A 456 -12.71 -6.09 11.62
CA SER A 456 -13.28 -5.82 10.31
C SER A 456 -12.53 -6.53 9.18
N HIS A 457 -13.22 -6.77 8.07
CA HIS A 457 -12.66 -7.25 6.82
C HIS A 457 -13.21 -6.41 5.68
N ALA A 458 -12.35 -6.03 4.74
CA ALA A 458 -12.71 -5.18 3.62
C ALA A 458 -12.48 -5.84 2.27
N ALA A 459 -13.31 -5.48 1.31
CA ALA A 459 -13.21 -5.86 -0.09
C ALA A 459 -13.48 -4.64 -0.97
N SER A 460 -13.05 -4.62 -2.22
CA SER A 460 -13.29 -3.49 -3.09
C SER A 460 -13.66 -3.84 -4.51
N ARG A 461 -14.30 -2.91 -5.22
CA ARG A 461 -14.65 -3.06 -6.62
C ARG A 461 -14.50 -1.75 -7.40
N LEU A 462 -13.96 -1.86 -8.60
CA LEU A 462 -13.85 -0.78 -9.58
C LEU A 462 -15.06 -0.84 -10.52
N PHE A 463 -16.01 0.06 -10.34
CA PHE A 463 -17.19 0.11 -11.19
C PHE A 463 -16.92 0.97 -12.42
N PRO A 464 -17.04 0.40 -13.63
CA PRO A 464 -16.89 1.18 -14.85
C PRO A 464 -18.05 2.17 -15.06
N LYS A 465 -17.81 3.16 -15.89
CA LYS A 465 -18.77 4.22 -16.23
C LYS A 465 -20.18 3.70 -16.58
N GLU A 466 -20.24 2.58 -17.27
CA GLU A 466 -21.49 1.98 -17.74
C GLU A 466 -22.44 1.60 -16.58
N ASN A 467 -21.89 1.29 -15.41
CA ASN A 467 -22.67 0.97 -14.22
C ASN A 467 -23.51 2.13 -13.69
N PHE A 468 -23.14 3.36 -14.03
CA PHE A 468 -23.81 4.59 -13.58
C PHE A 468 -24.69 5.22 -14.68
N GLN A 469 -24.80 4.57 -15.84
CA GLN A 469 -25.69 5.00 -16.91
C GLN A 469 -27.15 4.53 -16.67
N PRO A 470 -28.16 5.19 -17.24
CA PRO A 470 -29.57 4.86 -17.02
C PRO A 470 -29.93 3.40 -17.22
N ALA A 471 -29.23 2.68 -18.09
CA ALA A 471 -29.49 1.26 -18.38
C ALA A 471 -29.07 0.31 -17.24
N LYS A 472 -28.09 0.68 -16.41
CA LYS A 472 -27.50 -0.21 -15.38
C LYS A 472 -27.53 0.33 -13.96
N ILE A 473 -27.74 1.63 -13.77
CA ILE A 473 -27.63 2.28 -12.46
C ILE A 473 -28.56 1.64 -11.42
N ASN A 474 -29.74 1.19 -11.81
CA ASN A 474 -30.68 0.59 -10.88
C ASN A 474 -30.23 -0.81 -10.40
N GLU A 475 -29.62 -1.60 -11.28
CA GLU A 475 -29.03 -2.90 -10.91
C GLU A 475 -27.82 -2.71 -9.98
N THR A 476 -26.95 -1.75 -10.31
CA THR A 476 -25.79 -1.40 -9.47
C THR A 476 -26.24 -0.90 -8.10
N LEU A 477 -27.23 0.00 -8.05
CA LEU A 477 -27.78 0.49 -6.79
C LEU A 477 -28.41 -0.63 -5.96
N ALA A 478 -29.14 -1.55 -6.60
CA ALA A 478 -29.77 -2.67 -5.92
C ALA A 478 -28.72 -3.59 -5.24
N ALA A 479 -27.59 -3.86 -5.91
CA ALA A 479 -26.49 -4.63 -5.35
C ALA A 479 -25.79 -3.89 -4.17
N VAL A 480 -25.64 -2.58 -4.27
CA VAL A 480 -25.08 -1.75 -3.18
C VAL A 480 -26.06 -1.72 -2.01
N ARG A 481 -27.32 -1.42 -2.26
CA ARG A 481 -28.38 -1.35 -1.25
C ARG A 481 -28.51 -2.66 -0.46
N TYR A 482 -28.49 -3.80 -1.16
CA TYR A 482 -28.56 -5.12 -0.55
C TYR A 482 -27.47 -5.32 0.52
N ALA A 483 -26.22 -5.02 0.20
CA ALA A 483 -25.13 -5.20 1.14
C ALA A 483 -25.26 -4.27 2.38
N ILE A 484 -25.65 -3.01 2.19
CA ILE A 484 -25.82 -2.04 3.27
C ILE A 484 -27.02 -2.41 4.17
N GLU A 485 -28.14 -2.86 3.58
CA GLU A 485 -29.31 -3.32 4.33
C GLU A 485 -29.02 -4.59 5.13
N ASP A 486 -28.03 -5.39 4.69
CA ASP A 486 -27.56 -6.61 5.35
C ASP A 486 -26.35 -6.35 6.30
N GLY A 487 -26.04 -5.08 6.60
CA GLY A 487 -25.11 -4.67 7.63
C GLY A 487 -23.70 -4.30 7.18
N ALA A 488 -23.46 -4.20 5.87
CA ALA A 488 -22.17 -3.72 5.36
C ALA A 488 -21.99 -2.21 5.55
N ILE A 489 -20.73 -1.77 5.55
CA ILE A 489 -20.31 -0.37 5.52
C ILE A 489 -19.72 -0.11 4.14
N LEU A 490 -20.20 0.92 3.44
CA LEU A 490 -19.66 1.37 2.16
C LEU A 490 -18.83 2.62 2.32
N ILE A 491 -17.55 2.54 1.93
CA ILE A 491 -16.70 3.69 1.63
C ILE A 491 -16.62 3.82 0.11
N GLY A 492 -17.05 4.93 -0.43
CA GLY A 492 -17.14 5.12 -1.87
C GLY A 492 -16.30 6.28 -2.37
N TYR A 493 -15.75 6.08 -3.57
CA TYR A 493 -15.01 7.11 -4.29
C TYR A 493 -15.62 7.32 -5.67
N ASN A 494 -16.05 8.54 -5.95
CA ASN A 494 -16.32 8.96 -7.32
C ASN A 494 -15.01 9.48 -7.92
N ILE A 495 -14.37 8.64 -8.74
CA ILE A 495 -13.01 8.84 -9.21
C ILE A 495 -12.81 8.18 -10.58
N ARG A 496 -12.02 8.80 -11.44
CA ARG A 496 -11.49 8.16 -12.66
C ARG A 496 -9.98 8.34 -12.76
N SER A 497 -9.33 7.47 -13.53
CA SER A 497 -7.93 7.62 -13.89
C SER A 497 -7.82 8.36 -15.23
N ALA A 498 -7.68 9.69 -15.18
CA ALA A 498 -7.48 10.50 -16.37
C ALA A 498 -6.13 10.20 -17.04
N PRO A 499 -5.99 10.40 -18.37
CA PRO A 499 -4.68 10.37 -19.02
C PRO A 499 -3.75 11.42 -18.40
N ASN A 500 -2.48 11.06 -18.17
CA ASN A 500 -1.50 12.03 -17.69
C ASN A 500 -1.02 12.90 -18.85
N PRO A 501 -1.20 14.23 -18.80
CA PRO A 501 -0.83 15.11 -19.91
C PRO A 501 0.68 15.32 -20.08
N LYS A 502 1.48 15.05 -19.03
CA LYS A 502 2.93 15.30 -19.01
C LYS A 502 3.78 14.05 -19.13
N VAL A 503 3.26 12.91 -18.64
CA VAL A 503 4.00 11.65 -18.59
C VAL A 503 3.28 10.61 -19.46
N ASN A 504 3.59 10.62 -20.74
CA ASN A 504 3.00 9.67 -21.70
C ASN A 504 3.77 8.34 -21.65
N GLN A 505 3.46 7.49 -20.68
CA GLN A 505 4.11 6.18 -20.51
C GLN A 505 3.09 5.13 -20.06
N THR A 506 3.17 3.95 -20.68
CA THR A 506 2.39 2.80 -20.24
C THR A 506 2.95 2.21 -18.94
N ASN A 507 2.07 1.69 -18.09
CA ASN A 507 2.40 0.99 -16.86
C ASN A 507 1.48 -0.22 -16.67
N SER A 508 1.68 -0.95 -15.57
CA SER A 508 0.93 -2.17 -15.27
C SER A 508 -0.25 -1.96 -14.31
N VAL A 509 -0.65 -0.72 -14.08
CA VAL A 509 -1.90 -0.43 -13.34
C VAL A 509 -3.04 -1.20 -13.98
N ASN A 510 -3.84 -1.88 -13.15
CA ASN A 510 -4.98 -2.65 -13.61
C ASN A 510 -5.81 -1.86 -14.65
N PRO A 511 -6.02 -2.40 -15.87
CA PRO A 511 -6.77 -1.71 -16.92
C PRO A 511 -8.17 -1.28 -16.51
N ALA A 512 -8.79 -1.94 -15.52
CA ALA A 512 -10.08 -1.58 -14.98
C ALA A 512 -10.11 -0.13 -14.45
N TRP A 513 -9.02 0.38 -13.88
CA TRP A 513 -8.92 1.77 -13.44
C TRP A 513 -9.17 2.78 -14.55
N ARG A 514 -8.80 2.46 -15.80
CA ARG A 514 -8.96 3.36 -16.97
C ARG A 514 -10.41 3.49 -17.44
N LYS A 515 -11.29 2.59 -16.96
CA LYS A 515 -12.74 2.58 -17.26
C LYS A 515 -13.58 2.99 -16.05
N THR A 516 -12.98 3.05 -14.87
CA THR A 516 -13.66 3.30 -13.58
C THR A 516 -14.15 4.74 -13.49
N THR A 517 -15.36 4.93 -12.93
CA THR A 517 -15.87 6.20 -12.42
C THR A 517 -16.37 6.08 -10.97
N GLY A 518 -16.48 4.87 -10.45
CA GLY A 518 -16.76 4.59 -9.05
C GLY A 518 -15.82 3.51 -8.51
N PHE A 519 -15.09 3.81 -7.45
CA PHE A 519 -14.30 2.86 -6.69
C PHE A 519 -14.94 2.72 -5.31
N PHE A 520 -15.40 1.50 -4.98
CA PHE A 520 -16.13 1.24 -3.74
C PHE A 520 -15.42 0.19 -2.91
N ILE A 521 -15.29 0.47 -1.61
CA ILE A 521 -14.83 -0.46 -0.58
C ILE A 521 -16.04 -0.84 0.27
N LEU A 522 -16.23 -2.12 0.45
CA LEU A 522 -17.25 -2.69 1.32
C LEU A 522 -16.56 -3.34 2.51
N ALA A 523 -17.02 -3.06 3.72
CA ALA A 523 -16.50 -3.66 4.93
C ALA A 523 -17.61 -4.38 5.71
N THR A 524 -17.25 -5.55 6.27
CA THR A 524 -17.99 -6.18 7.36
C THR A 524 -17.27 -5.93 8.68
N ALA A 525 -17.99 -5.99 9.78
CA ALA A 525 -17.42 -5.83 11.12
C ALA A 525 -18.04 -6.83 12.10
N TRP A 526 -17.34 -7.05 13.21
CA TRP A 526 -17.76 -7.92 14.32
C TRP A 526 -17.29 -7.34 15.66
N ALA A 527 -17.75 -7.88 16.79
CA ALA A 527 -17.24 -7.45 18.08
C ALA A 527 -15.76 -7.88 18.27
N PRO A 528 -14.92 -7.09 18.95
CA PRO A 528 -13.48 -7.36 19.07
C PRO A 528 -13.11 -8.74 19.64
N ASP A 529 -13.98 -9.30 20.49
CA ASP A 529 -13.83 -10.59 21.15
C ASP A 529 -14.58 -11.74 20.44
N SER A 530 -15.07 -11.50 19.22
CA SER A 530 -15.80 -12.50 18.46
C SER A 530 -14.96 -13.76 18.22
N PRO A 531 -15.56 -14.97 18.35
CA PRO A 531 -14.90 -16.22 18.03
C PRO A 531 -14.62 -16.34 16.54
N ASP A 532 -13.64 -17.17 16.17
CA ASP A 532 -13.26 -17.40 14.77
C ASP A 532 -14.44 -17.78 13.87
N SER A 533 -15.43 -18.52 14.39
CA SER A 533 -16.63 -18.92 13.61
C SER A 533 -17.47 -17.72 13.15
N VAL A 534 -17.55 -16.65 13.94
CA VAL A 534 -18.24 -15.41 13.55
C VAL A 534 -17.42 -14.68 12.48
N ILE A 535 -16.11 -14.56 12.69
CA ILE A 535 -15.18 -13.92 11.76
C ILE A 535 -15.21 -14.65 10.40
N GLN A 536 -15.15 -15.98 10.42
CA GLN A 536 -15.26 -16.82 9.22
C GLN A 536 -16.56 -16.55 8.47
N SER A 537 -17.71 -16.62 9.17
CA SER A 537 -19.02 -16.40 8.56
C SER A 537 -19.14 -15.01 7.95
N GLN A 538 -18.67 -13.98 8.63
CA GLN A 538 -18.70 -12.60 8.12
C GLN A 538 -17.77 -12.40 6.93
N SER A 539 -16.56 -12.95 6.97
CA SER A 539 -15.59 -12.88 5.88
C SER A 539 -16.07 -13.66 4.64
N GLU A 540 -16.64 -14.86 4.84
CA GLU A 540 -17.23 -15.65 3.77
C GLU A 540 -18.39 -14.89 3.12
N LYS A 541 -19.30 -14.33 3.92
CA LYS A 541 -20.44 -13.55 3.45
C LYS A 541 -20.00 -12.33 2.62
N LEU A 542 -19.01 -11.58 3.09
CA LEU A 542 -18.42 -10.47 2.35
C LEU A 542 -17.97 -10.92 0.96
N THR A 543 -17.17 -11.99 0.89
CA THR A 543 -16.55 -12.44 -0.37
C THR A 543 -17.53 -13.12 -1.32
N THR A 544 -18.42 -14.00 -0.80
CA THR A 544 -19.21 -14.94 -1.60
C THR A 544 -20.66 -14.51 -1.83
N ASP A 545 -21.18 -13.54 -1.04
CA ASP A 545 -22.52 -13.00 -1.25
C ASP A 545 -22.44 -11.53 -1.72
N TRP A 546 -21.98 -10.60 -0.86
CA TRP A 546 -22.02 -9.17 -1.19
C TRP A 546 -21.13 -8.83 -2.39
N MET A 547 -19.88 -9.29 -2.38
CA MET A 547 -18.96 -9.03 -3.48
C MET A 547 -19.31 -9.83 -4.74
N GLU A 548 -19.94 -11.00 -4.63
CA GLU A 548 -20.41 -11.73 -5.81
C GLU A 548 -21.46 -10.93 -6.56
N ARG A 549 -22.45 -10.36 -5.88
CA ARG A 549 -23.45 -9.47 -6.51
C ARG A 549 -22.80 -8.28 -7.19
N TRP A 550 -21.72 -7.72 -6.60
CA TRP A 550 -20.98 -6.64 -7.24
C TRP A 550 -20.23 -7.11 -8.49
N ARG A 551 -19.68 -8.33 -8.49
CA ARG A 551 -19.06 -8.95 -9.67
C ARG A 551 -20.07 -9.20 -10.78
N GLU A 552 -21.26 -9.69 -10.45
CA GLU A 552 -22.35 -9.95 -11.39
C GLU A 552 -22.80 -8.68 -12.13
N VAL A 553 -22.98 -7.55 -11.43
CA VAL A 553 -23.41 -6.29 -12.06
C VAL A 553 -22.27 -5.55 -12.77
N SER A 554 -21.01 -5.95 -12.56
CA SER A 554 -19.81 -5.33 -13.17
C SER A 554 -18.87 -6.39 -13.78
N PRO A 555 -19.34 -7.23 -14.73
CA PRO A 555 -18.51 -8.30 -15.29
C PRO A 555 -17.28 -7.74 -15.99
N GLY A 556 -16.12 -8.39 -15.79
CA GLY A 556 -14.83 -7.97 -16.37
C GLY A 556 -14.21 -6.70 -15.76
N ALA A 557 -14.84 -6.10 -14.76
CA ALA A 557 -14.24 -5.04 -13.95
C ALA A 557 -13.13 -5.59 -13.03
N GLY A 558 -12.56 -4.76 -12.18
CA GLY A 558 -11.44 -5.12 -11.30
C GLY A 558 -11.66 -4.71 -9.86
N SER A 559 -10.61 -4.86 -9.08
CA SER A 559 -10.50 -4.37 -7.72
C SER A 559 -9.12 -3.71 -7.52
N TYR A 560 -8.97 -2.93 -6.46
CA TYR A 560 -7.69 -2.31 -6.11
C TYR A 560 -6.93 -3.22 -5.15
N MET A 561 -5.75 -3.69 -5.55
CA MET A 561 -4.97 -4.70 -4.82
C MET A 561 -4.47 -4.26 -3.43
N SER A 562 -4.37 -2.97 -3.16
CA SER A 562 -3.92 -2.45 -1.86
C SER A 562 -5.06 -2.26 -0.86
N GLU A 563 -6.33 -2.26 -1.35
CA GLU A 563 -7.56 -2.09 -0.57
C GLU A 563 -8.60 -3.15 -0.97
N GLY A 564 -8.14 -4.31 -1.42
CA GLY A 564 -8.96 -5.41 -1.89
C GLY A 564 -9.06 -6.55 -0.90
N ASP A 565 -9.96 -7.49 -1.21
CA ASP A 565 -10.17 -8.70 -0.43
C ASP A 565 -8.96 -9.65 -0.57
N ILE A 566 -8.38 -10.06 0.55
CA ILE A 566 -7.34 -11.10 0.57
C ILE A 566 -7.88 -12.46 0.08
N ASN A 567 -9.19 -12.68 0.19
CA ASN A 567 -9.91 -13.87 -0.28
C ASN A 567 -10.48 -13.72 -1.70
N GLU A 568 -10.13 -12.65 -2.46
CA GLU A 568 -10.67 -12.41 -3.81
C GLU A 568 -10.51 -13.66 -4.69
N PRO A 569 -11.63 -14.30 -5.17
CA PRO A 569 -11.59 -15.63 -5.78
C PRO A 569 -10.75 -15.72 -7.04
N ASN A 570 -10.66 -14.65 -7.79
CA ASN A 570 -9.94 -14.57 -9.07
C ASN A 570 -8.99 -13.38 -9.07
N PHE A 571 -8.14 -13.32 -8.02
CA PHE A 571 -7.29 -12.15 -7.77
C PHE A 571 -6.41 -11.76 -8.96
N GLN A 572 -5.97 -12.74 -9.78
CA GLN A 572 -5.17 -12.47 -10.97
C GLN A 572 -5.92 -11.54 -11.94
N GLN A 573 -7.18 -11.85 -12.22
CA GLN A 573 -8.02 -11.01 -13.06
C GLN A 573 -8.45 -9.73 -12.32
N SER A 574 -8.90 -9.86 -11.07
CA SER A 574 -9.46 -8.74 -10.31
C SER A 574 -8.44 -7.64 -10.03
N PHE A 575 -7.19 -7.98 -9.69
CA PHE A 575 -6.17 -7.00 -9.32
C PHE A 575 -5.25 -6.57 -10.47
N TYR A 576 -5.09 -7.41 -11.51
CA TYR A 576 -4.10 -7.18 -12.58
C TYR A 576 -4.73 -7.17 -13.98
N GLY A 577 -5.96 -7.65 -14.13
CA GLY A 577 -6.64 -7.76 -15.42
C GLY A 577 -5.83 -8.60 -16.42
N GLU A 578 -5.88 -8.20 -17.68
CA GLU A 578 -5.15 -8.84 -18.77
C GLU A 578 -3.61 -8.76 -18.65
N TYR A 579 -3.07 -7.98 -17.72
CA TYR A 579 -1.64 -7.80 -17.54
C TYR A 579 -0.98 -8.91 -16.70
N TYR A 580 -1.76 -9.75 -16.00
CA TYR A 580 -1.21 -10.79 -15.13
C TYR A 580 -0.20 -11.72 -15.82
N PRO A 581 -0.45 -12.29 -17.02
CA PRO A 581 0.50 -13.19 -17.66
C PRO A 581 1.86 -12.52 -17.95
N ARG A 582 1.84 -11.25 -18.38
CA ARG A 582 3.07 -10.49 -18.63
C ARG A 582 3.80 -10.17 -17.32
N LEU A 583 3.08 -9.79 -16.26
CA LEU A 583 3.64 -9.57 -14.93
C LEU A 583 4.30 -10.83 -14.38
N LEU A 584 3.65 -11.99 -14.53
CA LEU A 584 4.20 -13.29 -14.11
C LEU A 584 5.48 -13.65 -14.88
N ALA A 585 5.53 -13.38 -16.18
CA ALA A 585 6.74 -13.59 -16.98
C ALA A 585 7.91 -12.70 -16.50
N ILE A 586 7.63 -11.43 -16.19
CA ILE A 586 8.61 -10.49 -15.62
C ILE A 586 9.04 -10.95 -14.23
N LYS A 587 8.11 -11.39 -13.38
CA LYS A 587 8.40 -11.95 -12.05
C LYS A 587 9.36 -13.13 -12.17
N LYS A 588 9.09 -14.09 -13.06
CA LYS A 588 9.94 -15.27 -13.28
C LYS A 588 11.32 -14.89 -13.84
N LYS A 589 11.40 -13.85 -14.65
CA LYS A 589 12.68 -13.33 -15.19
C LYS A 589 13.58 -12.78 -14.09
N TYR A 590 13.05 -11.94 -13.18
CA TYR A 590 13.85 -11.23 -12.18
C TYR A 590 13.94 -11.96 -10.84
N ASP A 591 12.92 -12.74 -10.48
CA ASP A 591 12.86 -13.51 -9.23
C ASP A 591 12.49 -14.99 -9.46
N PRO A 592 13.30 -15.74 -10.22
CA PRO A 592 12.98 -17.13 -10.57
C PRO A 592 12.93 -18.07 -9.35
N ARG A 593 13.46 -17.65 -8.21
CA ARG A 593 13.45 -18.41 -6.96
C ARG A 593 12.29 -18.10 -6.04
N GLY A 594 11.50 -17.05 -6.34
CA GLY A 594 10.42 -16.60 -5.48
C GLY A 594 10.94 -16.11 -4.12
N LEU A 595 11.96 -15.24 -4.13
CA LEU A 595 12.46 -14.58 -2.91
C LEU A 595 11.37 -13.70 -2.30
N PHE A 596 10.66 -12.95 -3.16
CA PHE A 596 9.56 -12.11 -2.77
C PHE A 596 8.24 -12.86 -2.84
N TYR A 597 7.49 -12.80 -1.77
CA TYR A 597 6.13 -13.32 -1.63
C TYR A 597 5.30 -12.32 -0.83
N ALA A 598 4.08 -12.10 -1.28
CA ALA A 598 3.02 -11.49 -0.51
C ALA A 598 1.68 -12.13 -0.91
N PRO A 599 0.65 -12.16 -0.05
CA PRO A 599 -0.65 -12.69 -0.42
C PRO A 599 -1.23 -11.92 -1.62
N THR A 600 -1.86 -12.63 -2.54
CA THR A 600 -2.44 -12.10 -3.79
C THR A 600 -1.47 -11.33 -4.71
N ALA A 601 -0.16 -11.33 -4.43
CA ALA A 601 0.86 -10.78 -5.33
C ALA A 601 1.07 -11.68 -6.56
N VAL A 602 1.71 -11.13 -7.60
CA VAL A 602 2.01 -11.89 -8.82
C VAL A 602 2.89 -13.10 -8.50
N GLY A 603 2.41 -14.31 -8.82
CA GLY A 603 3.07 -15.58 -8.55
C GLY A 603 2.85 -16.12 -7.15
N SER A 604 1.96 -15.51 -6.34
CA SER A 604 1.65 -15.97 -4.98
C SER A 604 0.95 -17.32 -4.94
N GLU A 605 0.27 -17.71 -6.03
CA GLU A 605 -0.39 -19.01 -6.19
C GLU A 605 0.58 -20.20 -6.15
N GLU A 606 1.88 -19.97 -6.32
CA GLU A 606 2.92 -20.99 -6.16
C GLU A 606 3.27 -21.27 -4.68
N TRP A 607 2.65 -20.53 -3.74
CA TRP A 607 2.96 -20.57 -2.32
C TRP A 607 1.71 -20.72 -1.47
N THR A 608 1.89 -21.33 -0.30
CA THR A 608 0.86 -21.42 0.73
C THR A 608 1.44 -21.15 2.11
N VAL A 609 0.67 -20.48 2.95
CA VAL A 609 0.96 -20.34 4.38
C VAL A 609 0.24 -21.48 5.10
N GLN A 610 0.97 -22.32 5.85
CA GLN A 610 0.39 -23.47 6.55
C GLN A 610 -0.44 -23.05 7.77
N GLY A 611 -1.39 -23.89 8.17
CA GLY A 611 -2.20 -23.67 9.38
C GLY A 611 -3.27 -22.60 9.23
N GLN A 612 -3.70 -22.32 8.00
CA GLN A 612 -4.73 -21.32 7.74
C GLN A 612 -6.12 -21.79 8.17
N VAL A 613 -6.88 -20.86 8.69
CA VAL A 613 -8.31 -21.02 8.95
C VAL A 613 -9.06 -20.52 7.72
N PRO A 614 -10.02 -21.28 7.17
CA PRO A 614 -10.82 -20.82 6.03
C PRO A 614 -11.42 -19.42 6.29
N TRP A 615 -11.37 -18.55 5.29
CA TRP A 615 -11.87 -17.17 5.34
C TRP A 615 -11.18 -16.22 6.34
N ILE A 616 -10.17 -16.72 7.10
CA ILE A 616 -9.30 -15.90 7.94
C ILE A 616 -7.84 -16.19 7.56
N PRO A 617 -7.38 -15.88 6.35
CA PRO A 617 -6.01 -16.15 5.94
C PRO A 617 -5.06 -15.22 6.69
N THR A 618 -4.10 -15.82 7.40
CA THR A 618 -3.13 -15.09 8.20
C THR A 618 -1.71 -15.29 7.68
N GLN A 619 -0.77 -14.49 8.15
CA GLN A 619 0.64 -14.62 7.82
C GLN A 619 1.46 -15.29 8.93
N ASN A 620 0.79 -15.90 9.92
CA ASN A 620 1.41 -16.49 11.12
C ASN A 620 1.92 -17.92 10.96
N GLY A 621 1.72 -18.54 9.78
CA GLY A 621 2.17 -19.90 9.48
C GLY A 621 3.45 -19.98 8.65
N ARG A 622 3.95 -21.21 8.47
CA ARG A 622 5.12 -21.50 7.61
C ARG A 622 4.77 -21.25 6.13
N LEU A 623 5.60 -20.51 5.43
CA LEU A 623 5.47 -20.31 3.99
C LEU A 623 6.10 -21.49 3.24
N CYS A 624 5.30 -22.20 2.45
CA CYS A 624 5.73 -23.36 1.67
C CYS A 624 5.30 -23.24 0.20
N ARG A 625 6.03 -23.88 -0.70
CA ARG A 625 5.56 -24.07 -2.09
C ARG A 625 4.42 -25.09 -2.12
N VAL A 626 3.46 -24.83 -3.00
CA VAL A 626 2.32 -25.73 -3.28
C VAL A 626 2.80 -27.03 -3.92
#